data_9a3e503092f27741470fada62e1348bc
#
_entry.id   9a3e503092f27741470fada62e1348bc
#
_cell.length_a   1.000
_cell.length_b   1.000
_cell.length_c   1.000
_cell.angle_alpha   90.00
_cell.angle_beta   90.00
_cell.angle_gamma   90.00
#
_symmetry.space_group_name_H-M   'P 1'
#
loop_
_entity.id
_entity.type
_entity.pdbx_description
1 polymer ?
#
loop_
_entity_poly.entity_id
_entity_poly.type
_entity_poly.pdbx_seq_one_letter_code
_entity_poly.pdbx_strand_id
1 'polypeptide(L)'
;MSSEHVDVLVVGAGISGISAAHHLQTQCPDKSFLILEGRDSIGGTWDLFKYPVIRSDSDMYTLGFSFRPWRDPKAIADGPSIMSYLRSAVEDDGLHDKIRFGRKVVKALWSSQEAHWELTVLNTRSQQEETLTCGFVHMCTGYYNY
;
A
#
# COMPACT_ATOMS: atom_id res chain seq x y z
N MET A 1 8.86 26.19 -4.52
CA MET A 1 7.57 25.45 -4.65
C MET A 1 7.36 24.71 -3.35
N SER A 2 6.21 24.86 -2.69
CA SER A 2 5.93 24.12 -1.48
C SER A 2 5.79 22.63 -1.84
N SER A 3 6.57 21.77 -1.18
CA SER A 3 6.39 20.32 -1.29
C SER A 3 5.01 19.95 -0.76
N GLU A 4 4.32 19.01 -1.42
CA GLU A 4 3.07 18.48 -0.90
C GLU A 4 3.29 17.79 0.46
N HIS A 5 2.41 18.04 1.41
CA HIS A 5 2.48 17.48 2.75
C HIS A 5 1.22 16.67 3.08
N VAL A 6 1.41 15.49 3.69
CA VAL A 6 0.34 14.68 4.27
C VAL A 6 0.71 14.26 5.70
N ASP A 7 -0.28 13.97 6.54
CA ASP A 7 0.01 13.48 7.90
C ASP A 7 0.69 12.12 7.88
N VAL A 8 0.21 11.20 7.04
CA VAL A 8 0.74 9.83 6.94
C VAL A 8 1.02 9.45 5.49
N LEU A 9 2.19 8.92 5.23
CA LEU A 9 2.55 8.36 3.93
C LEU A 9 2.79 6.85 4.06
N VAL A 10 1.96 6.07 3.37
CA VAL A 10 2.05 4.61 3.32
C VAL A 10 2.88 4.22 2.10
N VAL A 11 3.92 3.43 2.30
CA VAL A 11 4.82 2.98 1.23
C VAL A 11 4.50 1.54 0.86
N GLY A 12 3.84 1.37 -0.28
CA GLY A 12 3.39 0.09 -0.84
C GLY A 12 1.88 -0.12 -0.75
N ALA A 13 1.29 -0.61 -1.83
CA ALA A 13 -0.13 -0.94 -1.98
C ALA A 13 -0.38 -2.46 -2.03
N GLY A 14 0.40 -3.23 -1.28
CA GLY A 14 0.14 -4.64 -1.00
C GLY A 14 -0.91 -4.80 0.10
N ILE A 15 -1.06 -6.03 0.61
CA ILE A 15 -2.03 -6.35 1.66
C ILE A 15 -1.85 -5.45 2.90
N SER A 16 -0.60 -5.18 3.32
CA SER A 16 -0.31 -4.35 4.48
C SER A 16 -0.69 -2.89 4.27
N GLY A 17 -0.41 -2.32 3.09
CA GLY A 17 -0.73 -0.93 2.76
C GLY A 17 -2.23 -0.69 2.65
N ILE A 18 -2.97 -1.63 2.08
CA ILE A 18 -4.44 -1.59 2.02
C ILE A 18 -5.03 -1.65 3.44
N SER A 19 -4.52 -2.54 4.30
CA SER A 19 -4.94 -2.61 5.70
C SER A 19 -4.65 -1.31 6.45
N ALA A 20 -3.45 -0.75 6.30
CA ALA A 20 -3.08 0.52 6.91
C ALA A 20 -4.03 1.66 6.50
N ALA A 21 -4.36 1.74 5.21
CA ALA A 21 -5.27 2.76 4.67
C ALA A 21 -6.69 2.64 5.25
N HIS A 22 -7.22 1.42 5.34
CA HIS A 22 -8.51 1.17 5.99
C HIS A 22 -8.52 1.72 7.44
N HIS A 23 -7.51 1.38 8.21
CA HIS A 23 -7.44 1.83 9.61
C HIS A 23 -7.21 3.34 9.73
N LEU A 24 -6.41 3.95 8.86
CA LEU A 24 -6.25 5.39 8.83
C LEU A 24 -7.58 6.09 8.52
N GLN A 25 -8.31 5.61 7.51
CA GLN A 25 -9.59 6.19 7.12
C GLN A 25 -10.67 6.05 8.19
N THR A 26 -10.70 4.93 8.90
CA THR A 26 -11.76 4.62 9.87
C THR A 26 -11.45 5.08 11.30
N GLN A 27 -10.18 5.07 11.70
CA GLN A 27 -9.77 5.36 13.08
C GLN A 27 -9.07 6.72 13.23
N CYS A 28 -8.57 7.30 12.13
CA CYS A 28 -7.92 8.61 12.10
C CYS A 28 -8.52 9.50 10.99
N PRO A 29 -9.84 9.75 10.99
CA PRO A 29 -10.51 10.43 9.88
C PRO A 29 -10.11 11.91 9.71
N ASP A 30 -9.48 12.49 10.71
CA ASP A 30 -8.92 13.83 10.70
C ASP A 30 -7.51 13.91 10.08
N LYS A 31 -6.90 12.76 9.74
CA LYS A 31 -5.56 12.69 9.18
C LYS A 31 -5.59 12.52 7.66
N SER A 32 -4.79 13.33 6.99
CA SER A 32 -4.52 13.16 5.57
C SER A 32 -3.53 12.02 5.35
N PHE A 33 -3.76 11.21 4.31
CA PHE A 33 -2.81 10.17 3.95
C PHE A 33 -2.79 9.88 2.46
N LEU A 34 -1.67 9.33 2.00
CA LEU A 34 -1.46 8.79 0.65
C LEU A 34 -0.76 7.44 0.72
N ILE A 35 -1.03 6.60 -0.27
CA ILE A 35 -0.30 5.37 -0.53
C ILE A 35 0.54 5.58 -1.77
N LEU A 36 1.85 5.35 -1.70
CA LEU A 36 2.74 5.36 -2.85
C LEU A 36 3.09 3.93 -3.24
N GLU A 37 2.79 3.58 -4.49
CA GLU A 37 3.09 2.27 -5.05
C GLU A 37 4.03 2.45 -6.26
N GLY A 38 5.19 1.77 -6.20
CA GLY A 38 6.20 1.87 -7.26
C GLY A 38 5.78 1.20 -8.58
N ARG A 39 4.84 0.27 -8.53
CA ARG A 39 4.30 -0.47 -9.68
C ARG A 39 3.01 0.16 -10.18
N ASP A 40 2.41 -0.43 -11.20
CA ASP A 40 1.16 0.06 -11.82
C ASP A 40 -0.10 -0.66 -11.29
N SER A 41 0.05 -1.52 -10.29
CA SER A 41 -1.04 -2.30 -9.71
C SER A 41 -0.90 -2.44 -8.20
N ILE A 42 -2.02 -2.58 -7.51
CA ILE A 42 -2.07 -3.03 -6.12
C ILE A 42 -1.71 -4.52 -6.02
N GLY A 43 -1.50 -5.00 -4.81
CA GLY A 43 -1.44 -6.43 -4.50
C GLY A 43 -0.05 -6.95 -4.14
N GLY A 44 1.01 -6.19 -4.40
CA GLY A 44 2.39 -6.54 -4.01
C GLY A 44 2.76 -7.94 -4.48
N THR A 45 3.06 -8.84 -3.55
CA THR A 45 3.39 -10.25 -3.78
C THR A 45 2.39 -10.94 -4.73
N TRP A 46 1.10 -10.71 -4.52
CA TRP A 46 0.02 -11.39 -5.24
C TRP A 46 -0.18 -10.88 -6.67
N ASP A 47 0.27 -9.68 -6.98
CA ASP A 47 0.31 -9.16 -8.34
C ASP A 47 1.64 -9.46 -9.05
N LEU A 48 2.76 -9.46 -8.33
CA LEU A 48 4.09 -9.66 -8.90
C LEU A 48 4.32 -11.11 -9.33
N PHE A 49 4.08 -12.06 -8.44
CA PHE A 49 4.36 -13.47 -8.69
C PHE A 49 3.19 -14.17 -9.40
N LYS A 50 3.44 -14.63 -10.63
CA LYS A 50 2.44 -15.23 -11.52
C LYS A 50 2.92 -16.58 -12.07
N TYR A 51 3.36 -17.47 -11.19
CA TYR A 51 3.72 -18.82 -11.57
C TYR A 51 2.53 -19.79 -11.43
N PRO A 52 2.53 -20.93 -12.14
CA PRO A 52 1.45 -21.92 -12.04
C PRO A 52 1.23 -22.38 -10.60
N VAL A 53 -0.02 -22.50 -10.20
CA VAL A 53 -0.48 -22.95 -8.87
C VAL A 53 -0.05 -22.05 -7.69
N ILE A 54 0.27 -20.77 -7.94
CA ILE A 54 0.50 -19.82 -6.85
C ILE A 54 -0.72 -19.74 -5.93
N ARG A 55 -0.50 -19.88 -4.65
CA ARG A 55 -1.55 -19.88 -3.62
C ARG A 55 -0.98 -19.40 -2.29
N SER A 56 -1.86 -19.13 -1.32
CA SER A 56 -1.46 -18.86 0.05
C SER A 56 -0.87 -20.13 0.72
N ASP A 57 0.12 -19.94 1.57
CA ASP A 57 0.70 -20.99 2.41
C ASP A 57 -0.11 -21.18 3.70
N SER A 58 -0.79 -20.12 4.15
CA SER A 58 -1.72 -20.15 5.28
C SER A 58 -3.16 -20.03 4.80
N ASP A 59 -4.10 -20.35 5.69
CA ASP A 59 -5.51 -20.19 5.40
C ASP A 59 -5.90 -18.70 5.30
N MET A 60 -6.89 -18.43 4.49
CA MET A 60 -7.38 -17.07 4.25
C MET A 60 -8.20 -16.50 5.42
N TYR A 61 -8.66 -17.33 6.34
CA TYR A 61 -9.32 -16.84 7.56
C TYR A 61 -8.34 -16.15 8.50
N THR A 62 -7.06 -16.56 8.44
CA THR A 62 -5.95 -15.92 9.16
C THR A 62 -5.29 -14.79 8.34
N LEU A 63 -5.07 -15.00 7.03
CA LEU A 63 -4.42 -14.02 6.15
C LEU A 63 -5.33 -12.82 5.84
N GLY A 64 -6.63 -13.04 5.74
CA GLY A 64 -7.61 -12.01 5.39
C GLY A 64 -7.70 -10.90 6.45
N PHE A 65 -8.21 -9.76 6.03
CA PHE A 65 -8.42 -8.62 6.92
C PHE A 65 -9.50 -8.92 7.97
N SER A 66 -9.28 -8.52 9.21
CA SER A 66 -10.29 -8.64 10.28
C SER A 66 -11.58 -7.85 9.99
N PHE A 67 -11.45 -6.69 9.33
CA PHE A 67 -12.58 -5.85 8.93
C PHE A 67 -13.30 -6.36 7.68
N ARG A 68 -12.68 -7.31 6.93
CA ARG A 68 -13.25 -7.93 5.73
C ARG A 68 -12.97 -9.44 5.74
N PRO A 69 -13.68 -10.23 6.57
CA PRO A 69 -13.43 -11.66 6.69
C PRO A 69 -13.55 -12.40 5.36
N TRP A 70 -12.66 -13.36 5.14
CA TRP A 70 -12.76 -14.29 4.01
C TRP A 70 -13.99 -15.18 4.16
N ARG A 71 -14.83 -15.24 3.14
CA ARG A 71 -16.12 -15.97 3.20
C ARG A 71 -16.19 -17.15 2.24
N ASP A 72 -15.19 -17.33 1.38
CA ASP A 72 -15.13 -18.48 0.49
C ASP A 72 -14.80 -19.75 1.29
N PRO A 73 -15.46 -20.91 1.01
CA PRO A 73 -15.18 -22.16 1.71
C PRO A 73 -13.78 -22.71 1.43
N LYS A 74 -13.11 -22.25 0.36
CA LYS A 74 -11.73 -22.62 0.04
C LYS A 74 -10.76 -21.85 0.94
N ALA A 75 -10.29 -22.50 1.98
CA ALA A 75 -9.40 -21.87 2.97
C ALA A 75 -8.04 -21.45 2.39
N ILE A 76 -7.43 -22.28 1.55
CA ILE A 76 -6.17 -21.97 0.84
C ILE A 76 -6.52 -21.41 -0.54
N ALA A 77 -6.38 -20.10 -0.70
CA ALA A 77 -6.76 -19.40 -1.91
C ALA A 77 -5.62 -19.34 -2.93
N ASP A 78 -5.99 -19.41 -4.21
CA ASP A 78 -5.07 -19.13 -5.31
C ASP A 78 -4.80 -17.62 -5.46
N GLY A 79 -3.70 -17.29 -6.15
CA GLY A 79 -3.29 -15.90 -6.36
C GLY A 79 -4.37 -15.01 -6.97
N PRO A 80 -5.06 -15.42 -8.04
CA PRO A 80 -6.17 -14.65 -8.62
C PRO A 80 -7.31 -14.36 -7.64
N SER A 81 -7.68 -15.33 -6.80
CA SER A 81 -8.71 -15.14 -5.77
C SER A 81 -8.29 -14.14 -4.72
N ILE A 82 -7.02 -14.18 -4.29
CA ILE A 82 -6.46 -13.19 -3.36
C ILE A 82 -6.44 -11.80 -3.99
N MET A 83 -6.03 -11.68 -5.26
CA MET A 83 -6.05 -10.40 -5.97
C MET A 83 -7.47 -9.83 -6.09
N SER A 84 -8.45 -10.67 -6.38
CA SER A 84 -9.86 -10.25 -6.42
C SER A 84 -10.33 -9.74 -5.06
N TYR A 85 -9.97 -10.43 -4.01
CA TYR A 85 -10.25 -10.04 -2.62
C TYR A 85 -9.64 -8.67 -2.27
N LEU A 86 -8.36 -8.43 -2.63
CA LEU A 86 -7.70 -7.16 -2.38
C LEU A 86 -8.32 -6.01 -3.19
N ARG A 87 -8.66 -6.24 -4.46
CA ARG A 87 -9.36 -5.25 -5.30
C ARG A 87 -10.71 -4.86 -4.71
N SER A 88 -11.49 -5.84 -4.27
CA SER A 88 -12.78 -5.57 -3.62
C SER A 88 -12.61 -4.74 -2.34
N ALA A 89 -11.56 -4.98 -1.55
CA ALA A 89 -11.30 -4.19 -0.34
C ALA A 89 -11.00 -2.72 -0.69
N VAL A 90 -10.18 -2.48 -1.71
CA VAL A 90 -9.85 -1.13 -2.18
C VAL A 90 -11.08 -0.41 -2.73
N GLU A 91 -11.96 -1.14 -3.47
CA GLU A 91 -13.19 -0.59 -4.03
C GLU A 91 -14.21 -0.24 -2.94
N ASP A 92 -14.48 -1.17 -2.03
CA ASP A 92 -15.45 -0.97 -0.96
C ASP A 92 -15.06 0.18 -0.02
N ASP A 93 -13.77 0.36 0.23
CA ASP A 93 -13.25 1.45 1.06
C ASP A 93 -13.03 2.76 0.27
N GLY A 94 -13.23 2.76 -1.06
CA GLY A 94 -13.03 3.94 -1.90
C GLY A 94 -11.59 4.47 -1.90
N LEU A 95 -10.59 3.57 -1.84
CA LEU A 95 -9.18 3.95 -1.68
C LEU A 95 -8.48 4.34 -2.99
N HIS A 96 -9.14 4.27 -4.13
CA HIS A 96 -8.51 4.53 -5.44
C HIS A 96 -7.82 5.89 -5.51
N ASP A 97 -8.46 6.94 -5.02
CA ASP A 97 -7.94 8.31 -5.04
C ASP A 97 -6.79 8.52 -4.02
N LYS A 98 -6.57 7.57 -3.14
CA LYS A 98 -5.49 7.60 -2.15
C LYS A 98 -4.23 6.88 -2.62
N ILE A 99 -4.31 6.11 -3.70
CA ILE A 99 -3.19 5.32 -4.22
C ILE A 99 -2.58 6.03 -5.43
N ARG A 100 -1.28 6.33 -5.35
CA ARG A 100 -0.50 6.85 -6.47
C ARG A 100 0.43 5.78 -7.01
N PHE A 101 0.13 5.29 -8.20
CA PHE A 101 0.94 4.31 -8.91
C PHE A 101 2.14 4.93 -9.62
N GLY A 102 3.15 4.10 -9.91
CA GLY A 102 4.37 4.56 -10.55
C GLY A 102 5.16 5.55 -9.68
N ARG A 103 5.05 5.45 -8.36
CA ARG A 103 5.69 6.32 -7.37
C ARG A 103 6.52 5.49 -6.41
N LYS A 104 7.80 5.35 -6.74
CA LYS A 104 8.76 4.58 -5.93
C LYS A 104 9.47 5.51 -4.95
N VAL A 105 9.29 5.27 -3.66
CA VAL A 105 10.08 5.96 -2.63
C VAL A 105 11.51 5.44 -2.69
N VAL A 106 12.46 6.32 -2.95
CA VAL A 106 13.88 5.98 -3.10
C VAL A 106 14.71 6.47 -1.92
N LYS A 107 14.18 7.44 -1.17
CA LYS A 107 14.87 8.00 0.00
C LYS A 107 13.85 8.55 1.00
N ALA A 108 14.11 8.43 2.28
CA ALA A 108 13.36 9.07 3.35
C ALA A 108 14.34 9.62 4.39
N LEU A 109 14.23 10.90 4.70
CA LEU A 109 15.06 11.60 5.67
C LEU A 109 14.18 12.24 6.73
N TRP A 110 14.53 12.04 8.00
CA TRP A 110 13.90 12.72 9.11
C TRP A 110 14.58 14.07 9.37
N SER A 111 13.79 15.12 9.50
CA SER A 111 14.21 16.43 9.96
C SER A 111 13.69 16.68 11.39
N SER A 112 14.59 16.65 12.37
CA SER A 112 14.20 16.96 13.75
C SER A 112 13.88 18.44 13.96
N GLN A 113 14.45 19.31 13.14
CA GLN A 113 14.16 20.74 13.17
C GLN A 113 12.76 21.04 12.69
N GLU A 114 12.33 20.41 11.60
CA GLU A 114 11.02 20.61 10.98
C GLU A 114 9.97 19.61 11.49
N ALA A 115 10.38 18.62 12.30
CA ALA A 115 9.55 17.55 12.86
C ALA A 115 8.74 16.80 11.79
N HIS A 116 9.34 16.53 10.63
CA HIS A 116 8.71 15.75 9.56
C HIS A 116 9.72 14.90 8.77
N TRP A 117 9.17 13.97 7.99
CA TRP A 117 9.92 13.21 6.99
C TRP A 117 9.91 13.94 5.65
N GLU A 118 11.06 13.98 4.99
CA GLU A 118 11.22 14.35 3.59
C GLU A 118 11.48 13.08 2.78
N LEU A 119 10.64 12.83 1.78
CA LEU A 119 10.76 11.66 0.92
C LEU A 119 11.09 12.08 -0.50
N THR A 120 12.09 11.42 -1.08
CA THR A 120 12.37 11.49 -2.52
C THR A 120 11.62 10.35 -3.19
N VAL A 121 10.78 10.68 -4.14
CA VAL A 121 9.88 9.77 -4.85
C VAL A 121 10.20 9.81 -6.34
N LEU A 122 10.60 8.67 -6.89
CA LEU A 122 10.86 8.50 -8.32
C LEU A 122 9.54 8.17 -9.04
N ASN A 123 9.18 8.99 -10.01
CA ASN A 123 8.17 8.62 -11.00
C ASN A 123 8.78 7.60 -11.95
N THR A 124 8.32 6.35 -11.89
CA THR A 124 8.91 5.24 -12.65
C THR A 124 8.69 5.34 -14.16
N ARG A 125 7.71 6.16 -14.61
CA ARG A 125 7.42 6.36 -16.03
C ARG A 125 8.25 7.50 -16.63
N SER A 126 8.27 8.67 -15.95
CA SER A 126 9.01 9.85 -16.45
C SER A 126 10.47 9.88 -16.02
N GLN A 127 10.87 9.02 -15.07
CA GLN A 127 12.20 9.00 -14.44
C GLN A 127 12.55 10.34 -13.73
N GLN A 128 11.55 11.13 -13.38
CA GLN A 128 11.71 12.36 -12.62
C GLN A 128 11.50 12.10 -11.14
N GLU A 129 12.27 12.80 -10.32
CA GLU A 129 12.10 12.80 -8.88
C GLU A 129 11.23 13.96 -8.42
N GLU A 130 10.39 13.70 -7.43
CA GLU A 130 9.59 14.68 -6.71
C GLU A 130 9.84 14.54 -5.20
N THR A 131 9.60 15.61 -4.47
CA THR A 131 9.73 15.61 -3.01
C THR A 131 8.36 15.73 -2.37
N LEU A 132 8.08 14.84 -1.41
CA LEU A 132 6.90 14.85 -0.55
C LEU A 132 7.34 14.95 0.91
N THR A 133 6.52 15.54 1.74
CA THR A 133 6.76 15.56 3.19
C THR A 133 5.60 14.91 3.95
N CYS A 134 5.88 14.30 5.10
CA CYS A 134 4.84 13.76 5.96
C CYS A 134 5.25 13.73 7.43
N GLY A 135 4.26 13.68 8.31
CA GLY A 135 4.50 13.52 9.74
C GLY A 135 4.90 12.10 10.12
N PHE A 136 4.36 11.10 9.43
CA PHE A 136 4.63 9.68 9.71
C PHE A 136 4.78 8.86 8.42
N VAL A 137 5.79 8.02 8.36
CA VAL A 137 6.02 7.05 7.28
C VAL A 137 5.63 5.65 7.75
N HIS A 138 4.68 5.03 7.07
CA HIS A 138 4.27 3.64 7.31
C HIS A 138 4.85 2.74 6.23
N MET A 139 5.88 1.98 6.56
CA MET A 139 6.57 1.08 5.61
C MET A 139 5.77 -0.21 5.42
N CYS A 140 5.20 -0.38 4.22
CA CYS A 140 4.42 -1.55 3.81
C CYS A 140 5.02 -2.23 2.57
N THR A 141 6.34 -2.25 2.47
CA THR A 141 7.08 -2.69 1.28
C THR A 141 7.22 -4.20 1.13
N GLY A 142 6.79 -4.97 2.14
CA GLY A 142 7.01 -6.42 2.16
C GLY A 142 8.47 -6.77 2.47
N TYR A 143 8.83 -8.03 2.26
CA TYR A 143 10.16 -8.57 2.58
C TYR A 143 10.79 -9.35 1.42
N TYR A 144 10.11 -9.45 0.28
CA TYR A 144 10.69 -9.99 -0.95
C TYR A 144 11.45 -8.89 -1.71
N ASN A 145 12.29 -9.32 -2.65
CA ASN A 145 12.89 -8.43 -3.62
C ASN A 145 11.91 -8.23 -4.79
N TYR A 146 11.34 -7.04 -4.85
CA TYR A 146 10.35 -6.64 -5.85
C TYR A 146 10.99 -5.88 -7.01
#